data_512615da051053f11a16d1d6513cb699
#
_entry.id   512615da051053f11a16d1d6513cb699
#
_cell.length_a   1.000
_cell.length_b   1.000
_cell.length_c   1.000
_cell.angle_alpha   90.00
_cell.angle_beta   90.00
_cell.angle_gamma   90.00
#
_symmetry.space_group_name_H-M   'P 1'
#
loop_
_entity.id
_entity.type
_entity.pdbx_description
1 polymer ?
#
loop_
_entity_poly.entity_id
_entity_poly.type
_entity_poly.pdbx_seq_one_letter_code
_entity_poly.pdbx_strand_id
1 'polypeptide(L)' 'MNLQNLATHAQAGRIDALELISLEGGIYLLDIYLQGQRHSLIDARGDVWRLRSVEHARDLLR' A
#
# COMPACT_ATOMS: atom_id res chain seq x y z
N MET A 1 -4.41 6.69 0.08
CA MET A 1 -4.44 6.17 1.48
C MET A 1 -3.03 6.17 2.04
N ASN A 2 -2.81 6.79 3.18
CA ASN A 2 -1.50 6.76 3.81
C ASN A 2 -1.33 5.51 4.68
N LEU A 3 -0.12 5.29 5.21
CA LEU A 3 0.19 4.10 5.97
C LEU A 3 -0.64 3.99 7.25
N GLN A 4 -0.90 5.12 7.91
CA GLN A 4 -1.70 5.15 9.12
C GLN A 4 -3.14 4.76 8.85
N ASN A 5 -3.72 5.27 7.75
CA ASN A 5 -5.07 4.87 7.33
C ASN A 5 -5.12 3.38 7.00
N LEU A 6 -4.11 2.87 6.30
CA LEU A 6 -4.03 1.45 5.99
C LEU A 6 -4.02 0.61 7.26
N ALA A 7 -3.20 0.99 8.24
CA ALA A 7 -3.12 0.26 9.50
C ALA A 7 -4.46 0.26 10.24
N THR A 8 -5.15 1.39 10.26
CA THR A 8 -6.46 1.51 10.91
C THR A 8 -7.49 0.59 10.26
N HIS A 9 -7.55 0.59 8.93
CA HIS A 9 -8.48 -0.28 8.20
C HIS A 9 -8.11 -1.76 8.35
N ALA A 10 -6.82 -2.08 8.34
CA ALA A 10 -6.38 -3.46 8.53
C ALA A 10 -6.76 -3.99 9.91
N GLN A 11 -6.58 -3.19 10.95
CA GLN A 11 -6.95 -3.58 12.32
C GLN A 11 -8.45 -3.77 12.47
N ALA A 12 -9.24 -3.02 11.70
CA ALA A 12 -10.69 -3.15 11.71
C ALA A 12 -11.21 -4.28 10.82
N GLY A 13 -10.31 -4.99 10.12
CA GLY A 13 -10.69 -6.09 9.23
C GLY A 13 -11.40 -5.65 7.97
N ARG A 14 -11.16 -4.42 7.49
CA ARG A 14 -11.88 -3.86 6.35
C ARG A 14 -11.15 -4.02 5.03
N ILE A 15 -9.90 -4.47 5.04
CA ILE A 15 -9.11 -4.60 3.82
C ILE A 15 -9.55 -5.85 3.07
N ASP A 16 -9.99 -5.67 1.82
CA ASP A 16 -10.42 -6.79 0.97
C ASP A 16 -9.22 -7.50 0.35
N ALA A 17 -8.24 -6.74 -0.13
CA ALA A 17 -7.05 -7.29 -0.77
C ALA A 17 -5.95 -6.24 -0.84
N LEU A 18 -4.73 -6.73 -1.00
CA LEU A 18 -3.55 -5.90 -1.28
C LEU A 18 -2.94 -6.38 -2.59
N GLU A 19 -2.48 -5.44 -3.41
CA GLU A 19 -1.83 -5.76 -4.66
C GLU A 19 -0.51 -5.01 -4.76
N LEU A 20 0.57 -5.76 -4.98
CA LEU A 20 1.89 -5.19 -5.18
C LEU A 20 2.14 -5.13 -6.69
N ILE A 21 2.30 -3.92 -7.23
CA ILE A 21 2.46 -3.69 -8.66
C ILE A 21 3.93 -3.41 -8.94
N SER A 22 4.52 -4.22 -9.81
CA SER A 22 5.91 -4.05 -10.22
C SER A 22 5.99 -3.10 -11.41
N LEU A 23 6.80 -2.07 -11.27
CA LEU A 23 7.11 -1.14 -12.36
C LEU A 23 8.54 -1.38 -12.84
N GLU A 24 8.89 -0.82 -14.00
CA GLU A 24 10.25 -0.87 -14.50
C GLU A 24 11.20 -0.17 -13.52
N GLY A 25 12.43 -0.65 -13.47
CA GLY A 25 13.47 -0.08 -12.60
C GLY A 25 13.45 -0.61 -11.18
N GLY A 26 12.74 -1.71 -10.92
CA GLY A 26 12.71 -2.32 -9.59
C GLY A 26 11.89 -1.54 -8.59
N ILE A 27 10.90 -0.79 -9.05
CA ILE A 27 10.01 -0.02 -8.21
C ILE A 27 8.68 -0.75 -8.08
N TYR A 28 8.10 -0.73 -6.88
CA TYR A 28 6.81 -1.35 -6.60
C TYR A 28 5.84 -0.33 -6.03
N LEU A 29 4.58 -0.45 -6.42
CA LEU A 29 3.48 0.31 -5.83
C LEU A 29 2.60 -0.65 -5.07
N LEU A 30 1.99 -0.18 -3.99
CA LEU A 30 1.03 -0.98 -3.23
C LEU A 30 -0.36 -0.40 -3.40
N ASP A 31 -1.29 -1.19 -3.91
CA ASP A 31 -2.69 -0.83 -4.00
C ASP A 31 -3.48 -1.59 -2.94
N ILE A 32 -4.43 -0.89 -2.35
CA ILE A 32 -5.29 -1.41 -1.28
C ILE A 32 -6.72 -1.42 -1.80
N TYR A 33 -7.37 -2.58 -1.72
CA TYR A 33 -8.78 -2.71 -2.08
C TYR A 33 -9.62 -2.66 -0.82
N LEU A 34 -10.49 -1.66 -0.75
CA LEU A 34 -11.32 -1.38 0.41
C LEU A 34 -12.75 -1.13 -0.06
N GLN A 35 -13.68 -2.00 0.33
CA GLN A 35 -15.10 -1.85 0.00
C GLN A 35 -15.35 -1.66 -1.50
N GLY A 36 -14.64 -2.44 -2.32
CA GLY A 36 -14.78 -2.40 -3.77
C GLY A 36 -14.05 -1.27 -4.45
N GLN A 37 -13.33 -0.43 -3.71
CA GLN A 37 -12.55 0.68 -4.27
C GLN A 37 -11.07 0.43 -4.12
N ARG A 38 -10.30 0.88 -5.12
CA ARG A 38 -8.86 0.75 -5.14
C ARG A 38 -8.21 2.06 -4.69
N HIS A 39 -7.28 1.96 -3.75
CA HIS A 39 -6.52 3.10 -3.25
C HIS A 39 -5.04 2.80 -3.38
N SER A 40 -4.26 3.77 -3.85
CA SER A 40 -2.81 3.64 -3.85
C SER A 40 -2.25 4.09 -2.51
N LEU A 41 -1.24 3.38 -2.02
CA LEU A 41 -0.52 3.81 -0.82
C LEU A 41 0.27 5.07 -1.14
N ILE A 42 0.11 6.11 -0.31
CA ILE A 42 0.81 7.39 -0.48
C ILE A 42 1.76 7.62 0.69
N ASP A 43 2.79 8.43 0.43
CA ASP A 43 3.77 8.81 1.44
C ASP A 43 3.31 10.05 2.22
N ALA A 44 4.17 10.55 3.10
CA ALA A 44 3.87 11.70 3.95
C ALA A 44 3.65 12.99 3.15
N ARG A 45 4.11 13.04 1.90
CA ARG A 45 3.93 14.20 1.02
C ARG A 45 2.63 14.15 0.24
N GLY A 46 1.93 13.01 0.28
CA GLY A 46 0.75 12.80 -0.53
C GLY A 46 1.03 12.21 -1.91
N ASP A 47 2.27 11.85 -2.19
CA ASP A 47 2.66 11.21 -3.45
C ASP A 47 2.53 9.69 -3.35
N VAL A 48 2.26 9.03 -4.48
CA VAL A 48 2.24 7.57 -4.52
C VAL A 48 3.60 7.05 -4.05
N TRP A 49 3.56 6.16 -3.05
CA TRP A 49 4.78 5.65 -2.43
C TRP A 49 5.45 4.62 -3.35
N ARG A 50 6.67 4.93 -3.77
CA ARG A 50 7.48 4.04 -4.62
C ARG A 50 8.36 3.19 -3.73
N LEU A 51 8.01 1.92 -3.63
CA LEU A 51 8.75 0.95 -2.82
C LEU A 51 9.86 0.34 -3.66
N ARG A 52 11.01 0.08 -3.05
CA ARG A 52 12.18 -0.39 -3.78
C ARG A 52 12.34 -1.89 -3.81
N SER A 53 11.55 -2.60 -3.01
CA SER A 53 11.63 -4.06 -2.96
C SER A 53 10.36 -4.62 -2.34
N VAL A 54 10.14 -5.92 -2.56
CA VAL A 54 9.04 -6.64 -1.92
C VAL A 54 9.25 -6.66 -0.40
N GLU A 55 10.49 -6.78 0.05
CA GLU A 55 10.81 -6.78 1.48
C GLU A 55 10.47 -5.44 2.13
N HIS A 56 10.71 -4.32 1.43
CA HIS A 56 10.35 -3.00 1.92
C HIS A 56 8.84 -2.91 2.14
N ALA A 57 8.05 -3.39 1.18
CA ALA A 57 6.60 -3.43 1.33
C ALA A 57 6.18 -4.28 2.52
N ARG A 58 6.79 -5.44 2.68
CA ARG A 58 6.50 -6.34 3.79
C ARG A 58 6.81 -5.68 5.14
N ASP A 59 7.92 -4.97 5.23
CA ASP A 59 8.31 -4.29 6.46
C ASP A 59 7.33 -3.19 6.85
N LEU A 60 6.78 -2.48 5.87
CA LEU A 60 5.77 -1.46 6.13
C LEU A 60 4.45 -2.05 6.65
N LEU A 61 4.16 -3.29 6.30
CA LEU A 61 2.89 -3.94 6.61
C LEU A 61 2.91 -4.76 7.90
N ARG A 62 4.01 -4.77 8.60
CA ARG A 62 4.12 -5.48 9.88
C ARG A 62 3.36 -4.81 10.99
#